data_c4e6d6901e7aba47b24144c9c7a324ee
#
_entry.id   c4e6d6901e7aba47b24144c9c7a324ee
#
_cell.length_a   1.000
_cell.length_b   1.000
_cell.length_c   1.000
_cell.angle_alpha   90.00
_cell.angle_beta   90.00
_cell.angle_gamma   90.00
#
_symmetry.space_group_name_H-M   'P 1'
#
loop_
_entity.id
_entity.type
_entity.pdbx_description
1 polymer ?
#
loop_
_entity_poly.entity_id
_entity_poly.type
_entity_poly.pdbx_seq_one_letter_code
_entity_poly.pdbx_strand_id
1 'polypeptide(L)'
;MLNMRGTLISLTVAALSGLGSAAAKEAMTPFERAVVTPRGELKSPYPDVASVAKEGHKIYLSHDCNGCHGGGGGGGMAAPLTNVVWIYGDDDDTLFRVIALGTGRLSPGDAFAKQGFVRKGSENVVGPMPPFGQIIATDDKIWKIIAWLRTVHCSQRPDGC
;
A
#
# COMPACT_ATOMS: atom_id res chain seq x y z
N MET A 1 85.14 5.56 23.59
CA MET A 1 84.30 5.99 22.45
C MET A 1 83.23 4.96 22.30
N LEU A 2 82.03 5.21 22.87
CA LEU A 2 80.89 4.25 22.83
C LEU A 2 79.82 4.84 21.96
N ASN A 3 79.52 4.19 20.81
CA ASN A 3 78.46 4.57 19.87
C ASN A 3 77.18 3.85 20.24
N MET A 4 76.25 4.59 20.85
CA MET A 4 74.87 4.11 21.07
C MET A 4 74.03 4.40 19.82
N ARG A 5 73.71 3.35 19.06
CA ARG A 5 72.70 3.39 17.99
C ARG A 5 71.31 3.17 18.60
N GLY A 6 70.54 4.26 18.68
CA GLY A 6 69.13 4.19 19.10
C GLY A 6 68.27 3.59 17.99
N THR A 7 67.62 2.51 18.25
CA THR A 7 66.65 1.86 17.37
C THR A 7 65.29 2.54 17.58
N LEU A 8 64.80 3.24 16.55
CA LEU A 8 63.45 3.83 16.50
C LEU A 8 62.46 2.67 16.23
N ILE A 9 61.64 2.34 17.19
CA ILE A 9 60.52 1.44 17.01
C ILE A 9 59.32 2.27 16.49
N SER A 10 58.99 2.06 15.23
CA SER A 10 57.82 2.69 14.60
C SER A 10 56.58 1.92 15.01
N LEU A 11 55.73 2.51 15.85
CA LEU A 11 54.38 1.97 16.16
C LEU A 11 53.43 2.32 15.00
N THR A 12 53.14 1.35 14.17
CA THR A 12 52.03 1.44 13.24
C THR A 12 50.71 1.22 13.97
N VAL A 13 49.96 2.30 14.14
CA VAL A 13 48.56 2.22 14.63
C VAL A 13 47.68 1.76 13.48
N ALA A 14 47.25 0.49 13.55
CA ALA A 14 46.23 -0.02 12.64
C ALA A 14 44.88 0.61 12.97
N ALA A 15 44.40 1.50 12.09
CA ALA A 15 43.05 2.03 12.18
C ALA A 15 42.06 0.89 11.84
N LEU A 16 41.38 0.35 12.86
CA LEU A 16 40.19 -0.49 12.65
C LEU A 16 39.10 0.41 12.07
N SER A 17 38.92 0.33 10.76
CA SER A 17 37.75 0.86 10.06
C SER A 17 36.53 0.05 10.53
N GLY A 18 35.77 0.64 11.45
CA GLY A 18 34.48 0.10 11.87
C GLY A 18 33.55 0.02 10.66
N LEU A 19 33.30 -1.19 10.17
CA LEU A 19 32.18 -1.51 9.29
C LEU A 19 30.89 -1.28 10.10
N GLY A 20 30.40 -0.05 10.07
CA GLY A 20 29.05 0.26 10.53
C GLY A 20 28.07 -0.52 9.65
N SER A 21 27.53 -1.61 10.17
CA SER A 21 26.38 -2.28 9.58
C SER A 21 25.25 -1.24 9.53
N ALA A 22 25.05 -0.66 8.37
CA ALA A 22 23.82 0.06 8.06
C ALA A 22 22.70 -1.00 8.08
N ALA A 23 22.06 -1.17 9.25
CA ALA A 23 20.83 -1.91 9.35
C ALA A 23 19.88 -1.27 8.33
N ALA A 24 19.58 -1.99 7.24
CA ALA A 24 18.61 -1.56 6.26
C ALA A 24 17.32 -1.30 7.03
N LYS A 25 16.90 -0.03 7.10
CA LYS A 25 15.65 0.36 7.73
C LYS A 25 14.56 -0.42 7.02
N GLU A 26 13.96 -1.36 7.71
CA GLU A 26 12.89 -2.20 7.16
C GLU A 26 11.82 -1.27 6.53
N ALA A 27 11.52 -1.51 5.26
CA ALA A 27 10.58 -0.65 4.55
C ALA A 27 9.20 -0.83 5.18
N MET A 28 8.57 0.29 5.55
CA MET A 28 7.23 0.32 6.13
C MET A 28 6.24 -0.43 5.24
N THR A 29 5.46 -1.31 5.83
CA THR A 29 4.39 -2.02 5.11
C THR A 29 3.27 -1.06 4.70
N PRO A 30 2.48 -1.38 3.66
CA PRO A 30 1.30 -0.59 3.32
C PRO A 30 0.30 -0.42 4.47
N PHE A 31 0.19 -1.42 5.36
CA PHE A 31 -0.63 -1.32 6.55
C PHE A 31 -0.13 -0.22 7.50
N GLU A 32 1.15 -0.25 7.84
CA GLU A 32 1.77 0.77 8.71
C GLU A 32 1.68 2.16 8.09
N ARG A 33 1.94 2.26 6.79
CA ARG A 33 1.79 3.51 6.04
C ARG A 33 0.38 4.07 6.13
N ALA A 34 -0.63 3.23 5.94
CA ALA A 34 -2.03 3.64 6.06
C ALA A 34 -2.38 4.09 7.49
N VAL A 35 -1.71 3.55 8.51
CA VAL A 35 -1.94 3.94 9.92
C VAL A 35 -1.31 5.28 10.25
N VAL A 36 -0.06 5.51 9.81
CA VAL A 36 0.72 6.69 10.26
C VAL A 36 0.53 7.93 9.38
N THR A 37 0.13 7.74 8.11
CA THR A 37 -0.06 8.87 7.19
C THR A 37 -1.36 9.61 7.52
N PRO A 38 -1.37 10.94 7.65
CA PRO A 38 -2.58 11.71 7.85
C PRO A 38 -3.62 11.48 6.74
N ARG A 39 -4.89 11.64 7.09
CA ARG A 39 -6.02 11.45 6.17
C ARG A 39 -5.94 12.43 5.00
N GLY A 40 -6.09 11.92 3.76
CA GLY A 40 -6.08 12.71 2.53
C GLY A 40 -4.69 12.89 1.91
N GLU A 41 -3.61 12.41 2.55
CA GLU A 41 -2.23 12.58 2.08
C GLU A 41 -1.72 11.43 1.21
N LEU A 42 -2.37 10.26 1.24
CA LEU A 42 -1.99 9.16 0.36
C LEU A 42 -2.45 9.46 -1.06
N LYS A 43 -1.50 9.55 -1.98
CA LYS A 43 -1.73 9.86 -3.39
C LYS A 43 -1.05 8.84 -4.28
N SER A 44 -1.74 8.48 -5.36
CA SER A 44 -1.16 7.61 -6.38
C SER A 44 0.03 8.28 -7.05
N PRO A 45 1.15 7.58 -7.22
CA PRO A 45 2.28 8.08 -8.01
C PRO A 45 2.04 7.95 -9.52
N TYR A 46 0.90 7.39 -9.95
CA TYR A 46 0.58 7.10 -11.35
C TYR A 46 -0.44 8.09 -11.91
N PRO A 47 -0.01 9.17 -12.61
CA PRO A 47 -0.92 10.08 -13.28
C PRO A 47 -1.62 9.42 -14.47
N ASP A 48 -0.93 8.49 -15.16
CA ASP A 48 -1.50 7.64 -16.19
C ASP A 48 -1.75 6.23 -15.63
N VAL A 49 -2.98 5.98 -15.23
CA VAL A 49 -3.40 4.69 -14.68
C VAL A 49 -3.31 3.55 -15.70
N ALA A 50 -3.50 3.82 -16.99
CA ALA A 50 -3.49 2.80 -18.03
C ALA A 50 -2.11 2.15 -18.18
N SER A 51 -1.03 2.90 -17.93
CA SER A 51 0.34 2.44 -18.06
C SER A 51 0.67 1.25 -17.15
N VAL A 52 0.02 1.14 -15.99
CA VAL A 52 0.28 0.12 -14.97
C VAL A 52 -0.92 -0.78 -14.67
N ALA A 53 -2.09 -0.50 -15.24
CA ALA A 53 -3.35 -1.20 -14.94
C ALA A 53 -3.26 -2.72 -15.20
N LYS A 54 -2.59 -3.16 -16.27
CA LYS A 54 -2.41 -4.58 -16.59
C LYS A 54 -1.61 -5.31 -15.51
N GLU A 55 -0.59 -4.69 -14.96
CA GLU A 55 0.18 -5.23 -13.83
C GLU A 55 -0.67 -5.25 -12.57
N GLY A 56 -1.42 -4.17 -12.32
CA GLY A 56 -2.36 -4.07 -11.21
C GLY A 56 -3.39 -5.20 -11.21
N HIS A 57 -3.95 -5.55 -12.37
CA HIS A 57 -4.87 -6.69 -12.49
C HIS A 57 -4.19 -8.02 -12.14
N LYS A 58 -2.95 -8.24 -12.58
CA LYS A 58 -2.21 -9.45 -12.19
C LYS A 58 -1.99 -9.53 -10.68
N ILE A 59 -1.64 -8.41 -10.04
CA ILE A 59 -1.46 -8.35 -8.59
C ILE A 59 -2.78 -8.62 -7.88
N TYR A 60 -3.90 -8.03 -8.33
CA TYR A 60 -5.25 -8.27 -7.85
C TYR A 60 -5.61 -9.77 -7.87
N LEU A 61 -5.36 -10.46 -8.99
CA LEU A 61 -5.61 -11.88 -9.12
C LEU A 61 -4.69 -12.72 -8.22
N SER A 62 -3.42 -12.37 -8.09
CA SER A 62 -2.43 -13.12 -7.30
C SER A 62 -2.61 -13.00 -5.78
N HIS A 63 -3.44 -12.07 -5.33
CA HIS A 63 -3.78 -11.88 -3.92
C HIS A 63 -5.24 -12.28 -3.62
N ASP A 64 -5.85 -13.09 -4.48
CA ASP A 64 -7.19 -13.66 -4.34
C ASP A 64 -8.32 -12.63 -4.15
N CYS A 65 -8.12 -11.37 -4.55
CA CYS A 65 -9.14 -10.33 -4.51
C CYS A 65 -10.37 -10.73 -5.35
N ASN A 66 -10.13 -11.46 -6.44
CA ASN A 66 -11.15 -11.98 -7.35
C ASN A 66 -12.10 -13.02 -6.69
N GLY A 67 -11.70 -13.66 -5.59
CA GLY A 67 -12.54 -14.61 -4.86
C GLY A 67 -13.80 -13.94 -4.30
N CYS A 68 -13.70 -12.69 -3.89
CA CYS A 68 -14.82 -11.89 -3.39
C CYS A 68 -15.40 -10.95 -4.44
N HIS A 69 -14.54 -10.27 -5.19
CA HIS A 69 -14.94 -9.17 -6.11
C HIS A 69 -15.09 -9.63 -7.58
N GLY A 70 -14.82 -10.91 -7.89
CA GLY A 70 -14.84 -11.43 -9.27
C GLY A 70 -13.60 -11.05 -10.06
N GLY A 71 -13.22 -11.84 -11.09
CA GLY A 71 -11.99 -11.66 -11.85
C GLY A 71 -11.89 -10.35 -12.63
N GLY A 72 -13.03 -9.78 -13.01
CA GLY A 72 -13.15 -8.46 -13.64
C GLY A 72 -13.66 -7.36 -12.72
N GLY A 73 -13.74 -7.60 -11.41
CA GLY A 73 -14.27 -6.64 -10.46
C GLY A 73 -15.80 -6.51 -10.46
N GLY A 74 -16.52 -7.39 -11.17
CA GLY A 74 -17.98 -7.32 -11.31
C GLY A 74 -18.79 -7.76 -10.10
N GLY A 75 -18.13 -8.06 -8.97
CA GLY A 75 -18.77 -8.49 -7.74
C GLY A 75 -18.85 -10.00 -7.59
N GLY A 76 -19.45 -10.41 -6.50
CA GLY A 76 -19.66 -11.81 -6.07
C GLY A 76 -20.13 -11.80 -4.63
N MET A 77 -19.32 -12.31 -3.72
CA MET A 77 -19.58 -12.19 -2.26
C MET A 77 -19.41 -10.76 -1.75
N ALA A 78 -18.64 -9.94 -2.45
CA ALA A 78 -18.44 -8.54 -2.14
C ALA A 78 -19.04 -7.64 -3.22
N ALA A 79 -19.22 -6.36 -2.89
CA ALA A 79 -19.75 -5.37 -3.80
C ALA A 79 -18.94 -5.28 -5.11
N PRO A 80 -19.63 -5.05 -6.26
CA PRO A 80 -18.96 -4.78 -7.52
C PRO A 80 -18.04 -3.55 -7.43
N LEU A 81 -16.83 -3.71 -7.97
CA LEU A 81 -15.85 -2.61 -8.10
C LEU A 81 -16.05 -1.80 -9.40
N THR A 82 -16.96 -2.27 -10.23
CA THR A 82 -17.39 -1.59 -11.47
C THR A 82 -18.52 -0.59 -11.25
N ASN A 83 -19.11 -0.54 -10.06
CA ASN A 83 -20.20 0.38 -9.75
C ASN A 83 -19.75 1.85 -9.87
N VAL A 84 -20.65 2.72 -10.32
CA VAL A 84 -20.41 4.17 -10.45
C VAL A 84 -20.14 4.83 -9.09
N VAL A 85 -20.79 4.32 -8.03
CA VAL A 85 -20.58 4.83 -6.65
C VAL A 85 -19.98 3.72 -5.81
N TRP A 86 -18.81 3.98 -5.21
CA TRP A 86 -18.19 3.06 -4.28
C TRP A 86 -18.59 3.37 -2.83
N ILE A 87 -18.76 2.32 -2.03
CA ILE A 87 -19.31 2.40 -0.67
C ILE A 87 -18.58 3.39 0.22
N TYR A 88 -17.24 3.43 0.15
CA TYR A 88 -16.41 4.29 1.01
C TYR A 88 -15.90 5.53 0.29
N GLY A 89 -16.07 5.61 -1.02
CA GLY A 89 -15.55 6.66 -1.89
C GLY A 89 -14.46 6.15 -2.82
N ASP A 90 -14.07 7.01 -3.74
CA ASP A 90 -13.21 6.69 -4.88
C ASP A 90 -11.88 7.48 -4.88
N ASP A 91 -11.62 8.31 -3.87
CA ASP A 91 -10.36 9.01 -3.76
C ASP A 91 -9.19 8.07 -3.41
N ASP A 92 -7.98 8.44 -3.79
CA ASP A 92 -6.76 7.64 -3.64
C ASP A 92 -6.52 7.20 -2.21
N ASP A 93 -6.63 8.14 -1.25
CA ASP A 93 -6.40 7.87 0.16
C ASP A 93 -7.39 6.84 0.72
N THR A 94 -8.67 6.98 0.34
CA THR A 94 -9.72 6.04 0.73
C THR A 94 -9.46 4.65 0.17
N LEU A 95 -9.18 4.54 -1.12
CA LEU A 95 -8.95 3.24 -1.76
C LEU A 95 -7.72 2.53 -1.20
N PHE A 96 -6.63 3.27 -1.00
CA PHE A 96 -5.43 2.71 -0.39
C PHE A 96 -5.71 2.14 1.00
N ARG A 97 -6.42 2.90 1.85
CA ARG A 97 -6.73 2.48 3.21
C ARG A 97 -7.71 1.32 3.26
N VAL A 98 -8.73 1.30 2.41
CA VAL A 98 -9.68 0.18 2.31
C VAL A 98 -8.93 -1.11 1.97
N ILE A 99 -7.99 -1.07 1.04
CA ILE A 99 -7.18 -2.25 0.68
C ILE A 99 -6.20 -2.59 1.81
N ALA A 100 -5.48 -1.62 2.33
CA ALA A 100 -4.42 -1.86 3.31
C ALA A 100 -4.97 -2.28 4.69
N LEU A 101 -6.04 -1.64 5.16
CA LEU A 101 -6.58 -1.82 6.52
C LEU A 101 -7.80 -2.75 6.57
N GLY A 102 -8.41 -3.03 5.41
CA GLY A 102 -9.69 -3.73 5.34
C GLY A 102 -10.85 -2.87 5.86
N THR A 103 -12.08 -3.38 5.73
CA THR A 103 -13.29 -2.65 6.12
C THR A 103 -13.75 -2.92 7.56
N GLY A 104 -13.23 -3.97 8.21
CA GLY A 104 -13.51 -4.25 9.61
C GLY A 104 -13.06 -3.13 10.56
N ARG A 105 -12.00 -2.40 10.18
CA ARG A 105 -11.50 -1.23 10.91
C ARG A 105 -12.21 0.07 10.55
N LEU A 106 -13.15 0.04 9.61
CA LEU A 106 -13.97 1.17 9.19
C LEU A 106 -15.37 1.14 9.83
N SER A 107 -15.61 0.19 10.73
CA SER A 107 -16.88 0.06 11.45
C SER A 107 -17.10 1.19 12.44
N PRO A 108 -18.36 1.57 12.72
CA PRO A 108 -18.67 2.57 13.74
C PRO A 108 -18.02 2.20 15.09
N GLY A 109 -17.25 3.13 15.66
CA GLY A 109 -16.49 2.90 16.90
C GLY A 109 -15.01 2.57 16.73
N ASP A 110 -14.57 2.16 15.53
CA ASP A 110 -13.15 2.03 15.24
C ASP A 110 -12.47 3.40 15.16
N ALA A 111 -11.19 3.46 15.54
CA ALA A 111 -10.39 4.68 15.47
C ALA A 111 -10.29 5.25 14.05
N PHE A 112 -10.37 4.38 13.02
CA PHE A 112 -10.35 4.78 11.62
C PHE A 112 -11.70 5.35 11.15
N ALA A 113 -12.83 4.86 11.68
CA ALA A 113 -14.14 5.46 11.42
C ALA A 113 -14.20 6.92 11.90
N LYS A 114 -13.51 7.22 13.01
CA LYS A 114 -13.37 8.59 13.53
C LYS A 114 -12.54 9.51 12.62
N GLN A 115 -11.80 8.96 11.65
CA GLN A 115 -11.05 9.73 10.67
C GLN A 115 -11.89 10.16 9.43
N GLY A 116 -13.21 10.07 9.51
CA GLY A 116 -14.10 10.59 8.47
C GLY A 116 -14.44 9.63 7.34
N PHE A 117 -14.23 8.31 7.51
CA PHE A 117 -14.78 7.34 6.58
C PHE A 117 -16.30 7.28 6.73
N VAL A 118 -17.00 7.80 5.75
CA VAL A 118 -18.47 7.74 5.68
C VAL A 118 -18.86 6.74 4.60
N ARG A 119 -19.69 5.79 4.96
CA ARG A 119 -20.28 4.86 3.98
C ARG A 119 -21.21 5.65 3.05
N LYS A 120 -20.86 5.73 1.77
CA LYS A 120 -21.59 6.53 0.75
C LYS A 120 -22.66 5.72 0.03
N GLY A 121 -22.67 4.40 0.15
CA GLY A 121 -23.62 3.51 -0.54
C GLY A 121 -24.06 2.35 0.36
N SER A 122 -25.10 1.65 -0.08
CA SER A 122 -25.57 0.41 0.53
C SER A 122 -25.54 -0.69 -0.55
N GLU A 123 -24.65 -1.63 -0.37
CA GLU A 123 -24.57 -2.84 -1.18
C GLU A 123 -24.78 -4.05 -0.26
N ASN A 124 -25.18 -5.18 -0.82
CA ASN A 124 -25.25 -6.43 -0.08
C ASN A 124 -23.84 -6.93 0.25
N VAL A 125 -23.27 -6.42 1.34
CA VAL A 125 -21.95 -6.81 1.84
C VAL A 125 -22.12 -8.01 2.75
N VAL A 126 -21.59 -9.16 2.36
CA VAL A 126 -21.70 -10.41 3.11
C VAL A 126 -20.74 -10.44 4.31
N GLY A 127 -19.65 -9.67 4.27
CA GLY A 127 -18.68 -9.59 5.35
C GLY A 127 -17.67 -8.46 5.16
N PRO A 128 -16.84 -8.21 6.18
CA PRO A 128 -15.78 -7.21 6.08
C PRO A 128 -14.68 -7.68 5.13
N MET A 129 -14.12 -6.75 4.35
CA MET A 129 -12.90 -6.99 3.59
C MET A 129 -11.73 -7.16 4.57
N PRO A 130 -10.91 -8.21 4.45
CA PRO A 130 -9.73 -8.38 5.29
C PRO A 130 -8.64 -7.35 4.96
N PRO A 131 -7.70 -7.07 5.90
CA PRO A 131 -6.59 -6.17 5.65
C PRO A 131 -5.51 -6.83 4.79
N PHE A 132 -5.20 -6.24 3.64
CA PHE A 132 -4.17 -6.74 2.73
C PHE A 132 -2.81 -6.05 2.89
N GLY A 133 -2.71 -4.96 3.62
CA GLY A 133 -1.50 -4.16 3.74
C GLY A 133 -0.32 -4.85 4.46
N GLN A 134 -0.57 -6.00 5.11
CA GLN A 134 0.48 -6.85 5.67
C GLN A 134 0.88 -7.99 4.72
N ILE A 135 0.04 -8.30 3.73
CA ILE A 135 0.21 -9.39 2.77
C ILE A 135 0.82 -8.86 1.47
N ILE A 136 0.32 -7.71 1.01
CA ILE A 136 0.86 -6.99 -0.15
C ILE A 136 2.12 -6.26 0.31
N ALA A 137 3.27 -6.66 -0.21
CA ALA A 137 4.58 -6.29 0.32
C ALA A 137 4.93 -4.78 0.17
N THR A 138 4.33 -4.06 -0.78
CA THR A 138 4.70 -2.67 -1.08
C THR A 138 3.50 -1.80 -1.43
N ASP A 139 3.62 -0.50 -1.13
CA ASP A 139 2.65 0.52 -1.53
C ASP A 139 2.44 0.55 -3.05
N ASP A 140 3.52 0.38 -3.81
CA ASP A 140 3.50 0.34 -5.27
C ASP A 140 2.51 -0.69 -5.82
N LYS A 141 2.47 -1.89 -5.23
CA LYS A 141 1.52 -2.93 -5.64
C LYS A 141 0.07 -2.52 -5.36
N ILE A 142 -0.20 -1.88 -4.24
CA ILE A 142 -1.55 -1.35 -3.94
C ILE A 142 -1.92 -0.27 -4.95
N TRP A 143 -1.01 0.66 -5.27
CA TRP A 143 -1.26 1.70 -6.26
C TRP A 143 -1.54 1.15 -7.65
N LYS A 144 -0.85 0.09 -8.06
CA LYS A 144 -1.12 -0.60 -9.32
C LYS A 144 -2.49 -1.28 -9.34
N ILE A 145 -2.89 -1.92 -8.22
CA ILE A 145 -4.27 -2.43 -8.08
C ILE A 145 -5.27 -1.28 -8.23
N ILE A 146 -5.08 -0.16 -7.55
CA ILE A 146 -5.98 1.01 -7.63
C ILE A 146 -6.03 1.54 -9.07
N ALA A 147 -4.89 1.61 -9.76
CA ALA A 147 -4.84 2.01 -11.16
C ALA A 147 -5.71 1.11 -12.05
N TRP A 148 -5.65 -0.21 -11.86
CA TRP A 148 -6.55 -1.12 -12.57
C TRP A 148 -8.02 -0.92 -12.18
N LEU A 149 -8.33 -0.78 -10.89
CA LEU A 149 -9.68 -0.53 -10.41
C LEU A 149 -10.30 0.71 -11.06
N ARG A 150 -9.51 1.77 -11.25
CA ARG A 150 -9.99 2.97 -11.96
C ARG A 150 -10.37 2.67 -13.40
N THR A 151 -9.65 1.82 -14.12
CA THR A 151 -10.00 1.48 -15.50
C THR A 151 -11.33 0.73 -15.60
N VAL A 152 -11.62 -0.19 -14.66
CA VAL A 152 -12.89 -0.94 -14.66
C VAL A 152 -14.05 -0.10 -14.13
N HIS A 153 -13.79 0.81 -13.19
CA HIS A 153 -14.76 1.76 -12.67
C HIS A 153 -15.17 2.77 -13.75
N CYS A 154 -14.20 3.38 -14.44
CA CYS A 154 -14.44 4.36 -15.49
C CYS A 154 -15.21 3.78 -16.68
N SER A 155 -14.99 2.51 -17.01
CA SER A 155 -15.67 1.84 -18.11
C SER A 155 -17.21 1.77 -17.94
N GLN A 156 -17.71 1.96 -16.71
CA GLN A 156 -19.13 1.92 -16.39
C GLN A 156 -19.73 3.33 -16.22
N ARG A 157 -18.93 4.38 -16.28
CA ARG A 157 -19.40 5.76 -16.14
C ARG A 157 -19.85 6.32 -17.47
N PRO A 158 -21.02 6.98 -17.54
CA PRO A 158 -21.53 7.60 -18.78
C PRO A 158 -20.63 8.72 -19.31
N ASP A 159 -19.93 9.39 -18.41
CA ASP A 159 -19.04 10.53 -18.66
C ASP A 159 -17.55 10.14 -18.76
N GLY A 160 -17.26 8.85 -18.61
CA GLY A 160 -15.90 8.36 -18.49
C GLY A 160 -15.25 8.72 -17.14
N CYS A 161 -13.95 8.81 -17.11
CA CYS A 161 -13.22 9.29 -15.94
C CYS A 161 -12.71 10.69 -16.13
#